data_75418dca031b51e1fda87aa9bb6d8672
#
_entry.id   75418dca031b51e1fda87aa9bb6d8672
#
_cell.length_a   1.000
_cell.length_b   1.000
_cell.length_c   1.000
_cell.angle_alpha   90.00
_cell.angle_beta   90.00
_cell.angle_gamma   90.00
#
_symmetry.space_group_name_H-M   'P 1'
#
loop_
_entity.id
_entity.type
_entity.pdbx_description
1 polymer ?
#
loop_
_entity_poly.entity_id
_entity_poly.type
_entity_poly.pdbx_seq_one_letter_code
_entity_poly.pdbx_strand_id
1 'polypeptide(L)'
;MTHTRYAFVKARWHADIVDRAYDGFSETIPASQIDVVDVPGAFEMPLMAQTLAKSGKYDAVICAAFVVDGGIYRHDFVATAVVDGLMRVGLDTGV
;
A
#
# COMPACT_ATOMS: atom_id res chain seq x y z
N MET A 1 1.99 -6.62 -26.54
CA MET A 1 0.94 -6.23 -25.58
C MET A 1 1.55 -6.02 -24.23
N THR A 2 1.17 -4.93 -23.59
CA THR A 2 1.69 -4.60 -22.26
C THR A 2 0.87 -5.30 -21.19
N HIS A 3 1.55 -5.99 -20.29
CA HIS A 3 0.92 -6.64 -19.16
C HIS A 3 1.27 -5.84 -17.91
N THR A 4 0.54 -4.73 -17.71
CA THR A 4 0.73 -3.91 -16.54
C THR A 4 0.26 -4.66 -15.31
N ARG A 5 1.11 -4.73 -14.29
CA ARG A 5 0.80 -5.41 -13.04
C ARG A 5 0.90 -4.42 -11.90
N TYR A 6 -0.08 -4.50 -11.02
CA TYR A 6 -0.18 -3.66 -9.83
C TYR A 6 -0.19 -4.53 -8.58
N ALA A 7 0.52 -4.11 -7.55
CA ALA A 7 0.36 -4.67 -6.22
C ALA A 7 -0.46 -3.68 -5.39
N PHE A 8 -1.50 -4.18 -4.73
CA PHE A 8 -2.33 -3.37 -3.86
C PHE A 8 -2.15 -3.86 -2.43
N VAL A 9 -1.48 -3.09 -1.60
CA VAL A 9 -1.16 -3.42 -0.22
C VAL A 9 -2.22 -2.80 0.68
N LYS A 10 -2.94 -3.64 1.43
CA LYS A 10 -4.02 -3.21 2.30
C LYS A 10 -3.66 -3.48 3.75
N ALA A 11 -3.81 -2.46 4.61
CA ALA A 11 -3.73 -2.66 6.04
C ALA A 11 -5.03 -3.30 6.53
N ARG A 12 -4.93 -4.30 7.43
CA ARG A 12 -6.13 -4.96 7.99
C ARG A 12 -6.74 -4.20 9.13
N TRP A 13 -6.01 -3.29 9.76
CA TRP A 13 -6.56 -2.40 10.77
C TRP A 13 -7.54 -1.44 10.08
N HIS A 14 -8.77 -1.37 10.57
CA HIS A 14 -9.88 -0.63 9.93
C HIS A 14 -10.19 -1.14 8.53
N ALA A 15 -10.22 -2.46 8.38
CA ALA A 15 -10.38 -3.11 7.08
C ALA A 15 -11.66 -2.70 6.36
N ASP A 16 -12.74 -2.44 7.10
CA ASP A 16 -14.01 -2.02 6.51
C ASP A 16 -13.88 -0.71 5.72
N ILE A 17 -13.00 0.19 6.17
CA ILE A 17 -12.72 1.45 5.46
C ILE A 17 -11.69 1.21 4.36
N VAL A 18 -10.62 0.50 4.67
CA VAL A 18 -9.52 0.26 3.72
C VAL A 18 -10.00 -0.53 2.50
N ASP A 19 -10.90 -1.50 2.72
CA ASP A 19 -11.42 -2.30 1.61
C ASP A 19 -12.20 -1.45 0.59
N ARG A 20 -12.77 -0.31 1.01
CA ARG A 20 -13.41 0.61 0.08
C ARG A 20 -12.42 1.25 -0.89
N ALA A 21 -11.18 1.49 -0.44
CA ALA A 21 -10.14 2.00 -1.34
C ALA A 21 -9.84 0.98 -2.44
N TYR A 22 -9.78 -0.30 -2.09
CA TYR A 22 -9.58 -1.35 -3.08
C TYR A 22 -10.77 -1.43 -4.04
N ASP A 23 -11.99 -1.34 -3.53
CA ASP A 23 -13.19 -1.38 -4.37
C ASP A 23 -13.13 -0.27 -5.43
N GLY A 24 -12.76 0.95 -5.02
CA GLY A 24 -12.62 2.06 -5.95
C GLY A 24 -11.52 1.84 -6.98
N PHE A 25 -10.38 1.33 -6.54
CA PHE A 25 -9.26 1.06 -7.44
C PHE A 25 -9.62 0.00 -8.48
N SER A 26 -10.31 -1.05 -8.06
CA SER A 26 -10.67 -2.17 -8.94
C SER A 26 -11.81 -1.83 -9.91
N GLU A 27 -12.50 -0.72 -9.72
CA GLU A 27 -13.49 -0.24 -10.69
C GLU A 27 -12.83 0.21 -12.01
N THR A 28 -11.60 0.72 -11.92
CA THR A 28 -10.90 1.27 -13.08
C THR A 28 -9.86 0.29 -13.63
N ILE A 29 -9.20 -0.45 -12.75
CA ILE A 29 -8.14 -1.38 -13.12
C ILE A 29 -8.69 -2.81 -13.01
N PRO A 30 -8.60 -3.63 -14.07
CA PRO A 30 -9.10 -5.01 -14.01
C PRO A 30 -8.43 -5.81 -12.91
N ALA A 31 -9.23 -6.58 -12.17
CA ALA A 31 -8.73 -7.41 -11.07
C ALA A 31 -7.63 -8.38 -11.51
N SER A 32 -7.66 -8.80 -12.77
CA SER A 32 -6.63 -9.69 -13.34
C SER A 32 -5.23 -9.07 -13.37
N GLN A 33 -5.16 -7.73 -13.25
CA GLN A 33 -3.89 -7.00 -13.23
C GLN A 33 -3.43 -6.62 -11.82
N ILE A 34 -4.18 -7.02 -10.80
CA ILE A 34 -3.94 -6.61 -9.42
C ILE A 34 -3.63 -7.82 -8.56
N ASP A 35 -2.50 -7.79 -7.86
CA ASP A 35 -2.22 -8.72 -6.78
C ASP A 35 -2.45 -7.98 -5.45
N VAL A 36 -3.30 -8.55 -4.61
CA VAL A 36 -3.66 -7.95 -3.33
C VAL A 36 -2.79 -8.56 -2.23
N VAL A 37 -2.18 -7.71 -1.43
CA VAL A 37 -1.34 -8.14 -0.31
C VAL A 37 -1.85 -7.49 0.96
N ASP A 38 -2.18 -8.29 1.96
CA ASP A 38 -2.63 -7.78 3.26
C ASP A 38 -1.44 -7.63 4.20
N VAL A 39 -1.43 -6.53 4.95
CA VAL A 39 -0.49 -6.31 6.04
C VAL A 39 -1.27 -5.94 7.31
N PRO A 40 -0.70 -6.16 8.50
CA PRO A 40 -1.44 -5.87 9.74
C PRO A 40 -1.83 -4.40 9.87
N GLY A 41 -0.91 -3.50 9.62
CA GLY A 41 -1.15 -2.06 9.78
C GLY A 41 -0.27 -1.24 8.87
N ALA A 42 -0.40 0.09 9.00
CA ALA A 42 0.33 1.03 8.14
C ALA A 42 1.85 0.93 8.30
N PHE A 43 2.35 0.63 9.50
CA PHE A 43 3.80 0.55 9.73
C PHE A 43 4.50 -0.54 8.92
N GLU A 44 3.77 -1.58 8.52
CA GLU A 44 4.35 -2.67 7.74
C GLU A 44 4.40 -2.38 6.26
N MET A 45 3.78 -1.28 5.81
CA MET A 45 3.70 -0.97 4.39
C MET A 45 5.03 -0.63 3.73
N PRO A 46 5.92 0.20 4.34
CA PRO A 46 7.16 0.53 3.66
C PRO A 46 8.01 -0.69 3.32
N LEU A 47 8.17 -1.63 4.25
CA LEU A 47 8.96 -2.83 4.00
C LEU A 47 8.29 -3.73 2.95
N MET A 48 6.98 -3.91 3.04
CA MET A 48 6.25 -4.70 2.06
C MET A 48 6.33 -4.07 0.68
N ALA A 49 6.14 -2.75 0.59
CA ALA A 49 6.25 -2.04 -0.68
C ALA A 49 7.65 -2.17 -1.27
N GLN A 50 8.70 -2.09 -0.44
CA GLN A 50 10.07 -2.27 -0.90
C GLN A 50 10.27 -3.67 -1.47
N THR A 51 9.78 -4.68 -0.78
CA THR A 51 9.89 -6.07 -1.22
C THR A 51 9.20 -6.28 -2.57
N LEU A 52 7.99 -5.76 -2.71
CA LEU A 52 7.23 -5.90 -3.96
C LEU A 52 7.87 -5.10 -5.10
N ALA A 53 8.33 -3.89 -4.82
CA ALA A 53 8.98 -3.06 -5.82
C ALA A 53 10.27 -3.70 -6.35
N LYS A 54 11.06 -4.31 -5.46
CA LYS A 54 12.31 -4.97 -5.84
C LYS A 54 12.09 -6.29 -6.56
N SER A 55 10.89 -6.86 -6.50
CA SER A 55 10.61 -8.14 -7.16
C SER A 55 10.68 -8.06 -8.67
N GLY A 56 10.52 -6.87 -9.24
CA GLY A 56 10.49 -6.68 -10.68
C GLY A 56 9.18 -7.09 -11.35
N LYS A 57 8.17 -7.46 -10.55
CA LYS A 57 6.89 -7.95 -11.08
C LYS A 57 5.86 -6.86 -11.29
N TYR A 58 6.03 -5.70 -10.69
CA TYR A 58 4.98 -4.68 -10.62
C TYR A 58 5.44 -3.37 -11.21
N ASP A 59 4.53 -2.74 -11.96
CA ASP A 59 4.75 -1.40 -12.50
C ASP A 59 4.45 -0.33 -11.47
N ALA A 60 3.59 -0.63 -10.51
CA ALA A 60 3.26 0.27 -9.42
C ALA A 60 2.83 -0.53 -8.19
N VAL A 61 3.05 0.05 -7.02
CA VAL A 61 2.60 -0.50 -5.74
C VAL A 61 1.70 0.55 -5.10
N ILE A 62 0.46 0.18 -4.84
CA ILE A 62 -0.53 1.05 -4.22
C ILE A 62 -0.69 0.62 -2.76
N CYS A 63 -0.63 1.56 -1.85
CA CYS A 63 -0.77 1.27 -0.43
C CYS A 63 -1.97 2.00 0.14
N ALA A 64 -2.82 1.28 0.86
CA ALA A 64 -4.02 1.85 1.47
C ALA A 64 -4.08 1.48 2.95
N ALA A 65 -4.22 2.51 3.78
CA ALA A 65 -4.38 2.36 5.22
C ALA A 65 -5.23 3.50 5.75
N PHE A 66 -5.85 3.28 6.88
CA PHE A 66 -6.59 4.31 7.58
C PHE A 66 -5.95 4.48 8.96
N VAL A 67 -5.44 5.66 9.23
CA VAL A 67 -4.67 5.94 10.45
C VAL A 67 -5.44 6.94 11.30
N VAL A 68 -5.68 6.59 12.55
CA VAL A 68 -6.42 7.41 13.51
C VAL A 68 -5.62 7.54 14.79
N ASP A 69 -5.98 8.53 15.61
CA ASP A 69 -5.47 8.62 16.98
C ASP A 69 -6.12 7.54 17.83
N GLY A 70 -5.31 6.82 18.60
CA GLY A 70 -5.81 5.78 19.48
C GLY A 70 -4.84 5.50 20.60
N GLY A 71 -5.26 5.73 21.85
CA GLY A 71 -4.41 5.48 23.00
C GLY A 71 -3.08 6.22 22.91
N ILE A 72 -1.99 5.47 22.82
CA ILE A 72 -0.64 6.02 22.71
C ILE A 72 -0.25 6.34 21.27
N TYR A 73 -1.06 5.94 20.29
CA TYR A 73 -0.74 6.15 18.89
C TYR A 73 -1.30 7.49 18.43
N ARG A 74 -0.45 8.28 17.81
CA ARG A 74 -0.83 9.54 17.20
C ARG A 74 -0.76 9.39 15.69
N HIS A 75 -1.83 9.79 15.00
CA HIS A 75 -1.91 9.64 13.55
C HIS A 75 -0.80 10.38 12.83
N ASP A 76 -0.37 11.54 13.34
CA ASP A 76 0.67 12.34 12.69
C ASP A 76 2.02 11.63 12.70
N PHE A 77 2.38 10.98 13.81
CA PHE A 77 3.63 10.21 13.88
C PHE A 77 3.60 9.00 12.96
N VAL A 78 2.49 8.27 12.98
CA VAL A 78 2.34 7.08 12.14
C VAL A 78 2.35 7.47 10.68
N ALA A 79 1.54 8.45 10.30
CA ALA A 79 1.44 8.90 8.92
C ALA A 79 2.78 9.42 8.40
N THR A 80 3.51 10.18 9.20
CA THR A 80 4.82 10.70 8.80
C THR A 80 5.80 9.56 8.54
N ALA A 81 5.89 8.60 9.46
CA ALA A 81 6.81 7.49 9.31
C ALA A 81 6.48 6.65 8.06
N VAL A 82 5.20 6.39 7.83
CA VAL A 82 4.76 5.58 6.70
C VAL A 82 4.98 6.31 5.38
N VAL A 83 4.57 7.57 5.29
CA VAL A 83 4.72 8.35 4.06
C VAL A 83 6.18 8.57 3.72
N ASP A 84 7.01 8.91 4.70
CA ASP A 84 8.45 9.06 4.47
C ASP A 84 9.08 7.76 4.01
N GLY A 85 8.68 6.64 4.63
CA GLY A 85 9.17 5.33 4.25
C GLY A 85 8.77 4.94 2.83
N LEU A 86 7.53 5.18 2.46
CA LEU A 86 7.06 4.89 1.10
C LEU A 86 7.71 5.79 0.06
N MET A 87 7.91 7.07 0.39
CA MET A 87 8.63 7.98 -0.50
C MET A 87 10.03 7.46 -0.78
N ARG A 88 10.72 6.98 0.26
CA ARG A 88 12.05 6.44 0.10
C ARG A 88 12.05 5.19 -0.79
N VAL A 89 11.06 4.32 -0.62
CA VAL A 89 10.93 3.11 -1.48
C VAL A 89 10.82 3.53 -2.94
N GLY A 90 9.97 4.50 -3.24
CA GLY A 90 9.81 4.99 -4.60
C GLY A 90 11.10 5.56 -5.17
N LEU A 91 11.81 6.36 -4.38
CA LEU A 91 13.08 6.97 -4.82
C LEU A 91 14.18 5.93 -5.01
N ASP A 92 14.24 4.91 -4.13
CA ASP A 92 15.29 3.90 -4.17
C ASP A 92 15.06 2.86 -5.27
N THR A 93 13.81 2.56 -5.60
CA THR A 93 13.47 1.49 -6.54
C THR A 93 12.99 1.99 -7.89
N GLY A 94 12.49 3.20 -7.97
CA GLY A 94 11.90 3.75 -9.20
C GLY A 94 10.49 3.26 -9.50
N VAL A 95 9.87 2.59 -8.53
CA VAL A 95 8.51 2.06 -8.71
C VAL A 95 7.47 2.87 -7.96
#